data_0b0275543ddf2e66bd707615a1df2d25
#
_entry.id   0b0275543ddf2e66bd707615a1df2d25
#
_cell.length_a   1.000
_cell.length_b   1.000
_cell.length_c   1.000
_cell.angle_alpha   90.00
_cell.angle_beta   90.00
_cell.angle_gamma   90.00
#
_symmetry.space_group_name_H-M   'P 1'
#
loop_
_entity.id
_entity.type
_entity.pdbx_description
1 polymer ?
#
loop_
_entity_poly.entity_id
_entity_poly.type
_entity_poly.pdbx_seq_one_letter_code
_entity_poly.pdbx_strand_id
1 'polypeptide(L)'
;MSSIAYLSTAPSLLVCLDFDGTISELNPDPYAVKPHPVALEAIERLAHAPNTEVAMLSGRHLEGLRRVFPLRNPVVLVGSHGAEPGPELTPEDVAYLDAIEQQLEAIAVPPAYVEVKPYQRVLHVAPVGDAAERERMLAEALRIQTPRPVTPGNNVVEFSAVDVSKGSWLRAHKQRFAATLFAGDDVTDDTALAVLGPADVGIKVGVDVAGVDEMAAFLKALADARC
;
A
#
# COMPACT_ATOMS: atom_id res chain seq x y z
N MET A 1 -0.18 -27.80 -9.25
CA MET A 1 -1.40 -27.03 -9.61
C MET A 1 -0.94 -25.58 -9.80
N SER A 2 -1.35 -24.85 -10.84
CA SER A 2 -0.95 -23.43 -10.95
C SER A 2 -1.61 -22.61 -9.84
N SER A 3 -0.99 -21.47 -9.46
CA SER A 3 -1.53 -20.57 -8.43
C SER A 3 -2.97 -20.14 -8.76
N ILE A 4 -3.28 -19.89 -10.03
CA ILE A 4 -4.62 -19.52 -10.50
C ILE A 4 -5.62 -20.67 -10.26
N ALA A 5 -5.28 -21.90 -10.65
CA ALA A 5 -6.17 -23.05 -10.44
C ALA A 5 -6.43 -23.34 -8.96
N TYR A 6 -5.45 -23.05 -8.10
CA TYR A 6 -5.59 -23.18 -6.66
C TYR A 6 -6.52 -22.08 -6.08
N LEU A 7 -6.24 -20.82 -6.39
CA LEU A 7 -7.03 -19.69 -5.90
C LEU A 7 -8.47 -19.70 -6.40
N SER A 8 -8.69 -20.10 -7.68
CA SER A 8 -10.03 -20.12 -8.28
C SER A 8 -10.97 -21.13 -7.61
N THR A 9 -10.43 -22.20 -7.02
CA THR A 9 -11.21 -23.26 -6.35
C THR A 9 -11.29 -23.11 -4.84
N ALA A 10 -10.63 -22.10 -4.26
CA ALA A 10 -10.66 -21.85 -2.81
C ALA A 10 -12.10 -21.58 -2.31
N PRO A 11 -12.54 -22.21 -1.19
CA PRO A 11 -13.90 -22.05 -0.65
C PRO A 11 -14.24 -20.59 -0.31
N SER A 12 -13.26 -19.81 0.14
CA SER A 12 -13.34 -18.35 0.30
C SER A 12 -11.97 -17.75 -0.02
N LEU A 13 -11.95 -16.60 -0.69
CA LEU A 13 -10.74 -15.97 -1.19
C LEU A 13 -10.70 -14.49 -0.80
N LEU A 14 -9.56 -14.06 -0.22
CA LEU A 14 -9.19 -12.67 -0.15
C LEU A 14 -8.21 -12.35 -1.29
N VAL A 15 -8.54 -11.36 -2.11
CA VAL A 15 -7.62 -10.74 -3.08
C VAL A 15 -7.21 -9.38 -2.53
N CYS A 16 -6.01 -9.30 -1.97
CA CYS A 16 -5.47 -8.09 -1.38
C CYS A 16 -4.35 -7.54 -2.26
N LEU A 17 -4.49 -6.33 -2.74
CA LEU A 17 -3.60 -5.74 -3.73
C LEU A 17 -3.09 -4.40 -3.23
N ASP A 18 -1.79 -4.14 -3.42
CA ASP A 18 -1.29 -2.79 -3.44
C ASP A 18 -1.73 -2.06 -4.72
N PHE A 19 -1.55 -0.74 -4.76
CA PHE A 19 -2.00 0.11 -5.87
C PHE A 19 -0.86 0.55 -6.77
N ASP A 20 0.05 1.38 -6.25
CA ASP A 20 1.15 1.99 -7.01
C ASP A 20 2.22 0.93 -7.32
N GLY A 21 2.68 0.84 -8.58
CA GLY A 21 3.64 -0.19 -9.00
C GLY A 21 3.04 -1.59 -9.16
N THR A 22 1.80 -1.82 -8.70
CA THR A 22 1.15 -3.15 -8.69
C THR A 22 0.02 -3.25 -9.71
N ILE A 23 -0.95 -2.33 -9.66
CA ILE A 23 -2.04 -2.26 -10.65
C ILE A 23 -2.10 -0.92 -11.39
N SER A 24 -1.20 -0.02 -11.06
CA SER A 24 -0.98 1.27 -11.71
C SER A 24 0.52 1.48 -11.86
N GLU A 25 0.96 2.00 -13.01
CA GLU A 25 2.34 2.42 -13.18
C GLU A 25 2.68 3.56 -12.22
N LEU A 26 3.96 3.60 -11.79
CA LEU A 26 4.47 4.70 -10.98
C LEU A 26 4.48 6.00 -11.79
N ASN A 27 4.10 7.11 -11.20
CA ASN A 27 4.11 8.43 -11.83
C ASN A 27 4.66 9.48 -10.85
N PRO A 28 5.52 10.41 -11.31
CA PRO A 28 6.00 11.52 -10.48
C PRO A 28 4.88 12.41 -9.91
N ASP A 29 3.77 12.57 -10.67
CA ASP A 29 2.54 13.17 -10.15
C ASP A 29 1.65 12.07 -9.53
N PRO A 30 1.50 12.05 -8.20
CA PRO A 30 0.76 11.00 -7.51
C PRO A 30 -0.74 10.98 -7.85
N TYR A 31 -1.27 12.03 -8.46
CA TYR A 31 -2.68 12.10 -8.87
C TYR A 31 -2.91 11.92 -10.38
N ALA A 32 -1.84 11.83 -11.17
CA ALA A 32 -1.91 11.52 -12.60
C ALA A 32 -1.90 10.01 -12.91
N VAL A 33 -1.76 9.16 -11.89
CA VAL A 33 -1.79 7.70 -12.01
C VAL A 33 -3.17 7.20 -12.40
N LYS A 34 -3.21 6.10 -13.15
CA LYS A 34 -4.44 5.42 -13.54
C LYS A 34 -4.27 3.91 -13.36
N PRO A 35 -5.26 3.24 -12.77
CA PRO A 35 -5.22 1.78 -12.69
C PRO A 35 -5.24 1.18 -14.10
N HIS A 36 -4.52 0.08 -14.28
CA HIS A 36 -4.51 -0.67 -15.53
C HIS A 36 -5.94 -1.14 -15.87
N PRO A 37 -6.47 -0.87 -17.07
CA PRO A 37 -7.89 -1.09 -17.38
C PRO A 37 -8.30 -2.57 -17.25
N VAL A 38 -7.44 -3.51 -17.66
CA VAL A 38 -7.70 -4.95 -17.54
C VAL A 38 -7.69 -5.39 -16.07
N ALA A 39 -6.78 -4.84 -15.25
CA ALA A 39 -6.75 -5.11 -13.81
C ALA A 39 -8.04 -4.58 -13.15
N LEU A 40 -8.47 -3.37 -13.51
CA LEU A 40 -9.67 -2.76 -12.96
C LEU A 40 -10.93 -3.59 -13.25
N GLU A 41 -11.11 -4.06 -14.48
CA GLU A 41 -12.19 -4.96 -14.88
C GLU A 41 -12.15 -6.29 -14.10
N ALA A 42 -10.96 -6.91 -13.99
CA ALA A 42 -10.79 -8.14 -13.25
C ALA A 42 -11.09 -7.98 -11.76
N ILE A 43 -10.65 -6.89 -11.14
CA ILE A 43 -10.93 -6.52 -9.74
C ILE A 43 -12.44 -6.39 -9.53
N GLU A 44 -13.15 -5.69 -10.42
CA GLU A 44 -14.60 -5.51 -10.33
C GLU A 44 -15.32 -6.86 -10.39
N ARG A 45 -14.96 -7.73 -11.33
CA ARG A 45 -15.52 -9.09 -11.45
C ARG A 45 -15.25 -9.92 -10.20
N LEU A 46 -14.00 -9.97 -9.73
CA LEU A 46 -13.61 -10.70 -8.52
C LEU A 46 -14.37 -10.22 -7.28
N ALA A 47 -14.55 -8.91 -7.15
CA ALA A 47 -15.28 -8.32 -6.03
C ALA A 47 -16.77 -8.72 -5.98
N HIS A 48 -17.35 -9.12 -7.12
CA HIS A 48 -18.70 -9.63 -7.21
C HIS A 48 -18.78 -11.18 -7.24
N ALA A 49 -17.64 -11.87 -7.27
CA ALA A 49 -17.60 -13.33 -7.27
C ALA A 49 -18.02 -13.90 -5.90
N PRO A 50 -18.73 -15.06 -5.87
CA PRO A 50 -19.14 -15.68 -4.62
C PRO A 50 -17.96 -15.96 -3.68
N ASN A 51 -18.15 -15.71 -2.39
CA ASN A 51 -17.15 -15.94 -1.34
C ASN A 51 -15.77 -15.33 -1.64
N THR A 52 -15.75 -14.17 -2.30
CA THR A 52 -14.54 -13.44 -2.65
C THR A 52 -14.63 -12.03 -2.11
N GLU A 53 -13.58 -11.58 -1.45
CA GLU A 53 -13.42 -10.19 -1.06
C GLU A 53 -12.18 -9.62 -1.76
N VAL A 54 -12.28 -8.41 -2.27
CA VAL A 54 -11.14 -7.68 -2.83
C VAL A 54 -10.84 -6.48 -1.94
N ALA A 55 -9.58 -6.34 -1.54
CA ALA A 55 -9.07 -5.20 -0.76
C ALA A 55 -7.93 -4.51 -1.50
N MET A 56 -8.00 -3.19 -1.60
CA MET A 56 -6.86 -2.34 -2.00
C MET A 56 -6.16 -1.84 -0.75
N LEU A 57 -4.92 -2.25 -0.52
CA LEU A 57 -4.12 -1.95 0.67
C LEU A 57 -2.91 -1.09 0.29
N SER A 58 -3.09 0.23 0.34
CA SER A 58 -2.15 1.21 -0.20
C SER A 58 -1.42 2.02 0.87
N GLY A 59 -0.22 2.51 0.54
CA GLY A 59 0.49 3.54 1.30
C GLY A 59 -0.13 4.94 1.18
N ARG A 60 -0.99 5.15 0.18
CA ARG A 60 -1.77 6.39 0.05
C ARG A 60 -2.74 6.52 1.21
N HIS A 61 -2.96 7.75 1.70
CA HIS A 61 -4.09 7.98 2.60
C HIS A 61 -5.41 7.72 1.85
N LEU A 62 -6.46 7.36 2.60
CA LEU A 62 -7.70 6.83 2.01
C LEU A 62 -8.37 7.80 1.01
N GLU A 63 -8.34 9.10 1.28
CA GLU A 63 -8.88 10.09 0.36
C GLU A 63 -8.06 10.17 -0.93
N GLY A 64 -6.72 10.14 -0.82
CA GLY A 64 -5.83 10.11 -1.99
C GLY A 64 -6.05 8.87 -2.84
N LEU A 65 -6.22 7.68 -2.22
CA LEU A 65 -6.55 6.45 -2.94
C LEU A 65 -7.91 6.58 -3.66
N ARG A 66 -8.91 7.15 -3.01
CA ARG A 66 -10.24 7.39 -3.60
C ARG A 66 -10.22 8.33 -4.80
N ARG A 67 -9.25 9.21 -4.93
CA ARG A 67 -9.13 10.12 -6.09
C ARG A 67 -8.67 9.40 -7.35
N VAL A 68 -7.83 8.37 -7.20
CA VAL A 68 -7.18 7.68 -8.34
C VAL A 68 -7.76 6.30 -8.62
N PHE A 69 -8.37 5.65 -7.64
CA PHE A 69 -8.99 4.34 -7.80
C PHE A 69 -10.53 4.47 -7.82
N PRO A 70 -11.19 4.14 -8.95
CA PRO A 70 -12.62 4.46 -9.17
C PRO A 70 -13.59 3.50 -8.49
N LEU A 71 -13.20 2.22 -8.25
CA LEU A 71 -14.11 1.24 -7.66
C LEU A 71 -14.34 1.51 -6.17
N ARG A 72 -15.54 1.18 -5.74
CA ARG A 72 -16.02 1.31 -4.37
C ARG A 72 -16.62 -0.02 -3.93
N ASN A 73 -17.55 0.01 -2.98
CA ASN A 73 -18.25 -1.18 -2.53
C ASN A 73 -18.67 -2.08 -3.71
N PRO A 74 -18.36 -3.38 -3.72
CA PRO A 74 -17.86 -4.15 -2.56
C PRO A 74 -16.32 -4.19 -2.36
N VAL A 75 -15.52 -3.45 -3.15
CA VAL A 75 -14.06 -3.38 -2.93
C VAL A 75 -13.75 -2.63 -1.64
N VAL A 76 -12.99 -3.26 -0.75
CA VAL A 76 -12.51 -2.66 0.51
C VAL A 76 -11.31 -1.77 0.21
N LEU A 77 -11.38 -0.49 0.57
CA LEU A 77 -10.27 0.45 0.43
C LEU A 77 -9.59 0.67 1.78
N VAL A 78 -8.29 0.48 1.82
CA VAL A 78 -7.44 0.60 3.01
C VAL A 78 -6.26 1.49 2.68
N GLY A 79 -6.16 2.59 3.40
CA GLY A 79 -5.11 3.59 3.20
C GLY A 79 -4.05 3.56 4.30
N SER A 80 -3.02 4.41 4.13
CA SER A 80 -1.98 4.65 5.13
C SER A 80 -1.38 3.34 5.67
N HIS A 81 -1.01 2.42 4.76
CA HIS A 81 -0.42 1.11 5.06
C HIS A 81 -1.26 0.23 6.00
N GLY A 82 -2.58 0.43 6.07
CA GLY A 82 -3.48 -0.32 6.95
C GLY A 82 -4.08 0.50 8.09
N ALA A 83 -3.64 1.74 8.29
CA ALA A 83 -4.14 2.60 9.36
C ALA A 83 -5.53 3.20 9.07
N GLU A 84 -5.95 3.25 7.81
CA GLU A 84 -7.24 3.81 7.39
C GLU A 84 -8.14 2.78 6.68
N PRO A 85 -9.43 2.70 7.05
CA PRO A 85 -10.08 3.41 8.14
C PRO A 85 -9.59 2.92 9.52
N GLY A 86 -9.43 3.83 10.45
CA GLY A 86 -8.90 3.55 11.78
C GLY A 86 -9.59 4.34 12.89
N PRO A 87 -9.20 4.15 14.15
CA PRO A 87 -9.74 4.88 15.28
C PRO A 87 -9.40 6.38 15.20
N GLU A 88 -10.16 7.19 15.90
CA GLU A 88 -9.78 8.59 16.12
C GLU A 88 -8.45 8.67 16.88
N LEU A 89 -7.60 9.61 16.44
CA LEU A 89 -6.33 9.86 17.13
C LEU A 89 -6.58 10.49 18.50
N THR A 90 -5.81 10.07 19.49
CA THR A 90 -5.80 10.71 20.80
C THR A 90 -5.15 12.09 20.72
N PRO A 91 -5.38 12.98 21.71
CA PRO A 91 -4.66 14.25 21.79
C PRO A 91 -3.12 14.09 21.83
N GLU A 92 -2.63 12.98 22.40
CA GLU A 92 -1.20 12.64 22.43
C GLU A 92 -0.69 12.29 21.03
N ASP A 93 -1.48 11.54 20.24
CA ASP A 93 -1.13 11.20 18.85
C ASP A 93 -1.06 12.44 17.97
N VAL A 94 -2.03 13.35 18.14
CA VAL A 94 -2.05 14.63 17.42
C VAL A 94 -0.82 15.47 17.79
N ALA A 95 -0.55 15.64 19.08
CA ALA A 95 0.62 16.40 19.55
C ALA A 95 1.93 15.79 19.05
N TYR A 96 2.04 14.47 18.99
CA TYR A 96 3.19 13.78 18.41
C TYR A 96 3.35 14.13 16.92
N LEU A 97 2.28 14.02 16.13
CA LEU A 97 2.33 14.31 14.69
C LEU A 97 2.70 15.78 14.43
N ASP A 98 2.16 16.71 15.21
CA ASP A 98 2.48 18.13 15.09
C ASP A 98 3.97 18.40 15.42
N ALA A 99 4.52 17.74 16.43
CA ALA A 99 5.93 17.85 16.78
C ALA A 99 6.86 17.25 15.71
N ILE A 100 6.47 16.15 15.08
CA ILE A 100 7.21 15.55 13.96
C ILE A 100 7.13 16.46 12.74
N GLU A 101 5.97 16.99 12.40
CA GLU A 101 5.79 17.93 11.29
C GLU A 101 6.74 19.10 11.37
N GLN A 102 6.80 19.78 12.53
CA GLN A 102 7.71 20.90 12.75
C GLN A 102 9.19 20.52 12.57
N GLN A 103 9.59 19.33 13.03
CA GLN A 103 10.97 18.86 12.86
C GLN A 103 11.28 18.55 11.38
N LEU A 104 10.35 17.91 10.66
CA LEU A 104 10.52 17.60 9.25
C LEU A 104 10.52 18.87 8.38
N GLU A 105 9.67 19.85 8.68
CA GLU A 105 9.66 21.16 8.01
C GLU A 105 10.98 21.92 8.19
N ALA A 106 11.63 21.80 9.36
CA ALA A 106 12.94 22.39 9.61
C ALA A 106 14.06 21.70 8.81
N ILE A 107 13.90 20.44 8.43
CA ILE A 107 14.84 19.65 7.62
C ILE A 107 14.60 19.88 6.13
N ALA A 108 13.35 20.01 5.72
CA ALA A 108 12.95 20.09 4.32
C ALA A 108 13.45 21.36 3.65
N VAL A 109 14.28 21.19 2.63
CA VAL A 109 14.74 22.31 1.77
C VAL A 109 13.98 22.20 0.44
N PRO A 110 13.25 23.24 0.01
CA PRO A 110 12.52 23.20 -1.25
C PRO A 110 13.43 22.77 -2.43
N PRO A 111 12.97 21.90 -3.35
CA PRO A 111 11.58 21.48 -3.52
C PRO A 111 11.14 20.24 -2.69
N ALA A 112 11.93 19.79 -1.68
CA ALA A 112 11.45 18.81 -0.71
C ALA A 112 10.24 19.36 0.05
N TYR A 113 9.35 18.49 0.49
CA TYR A 113 8.14 18.88 1.22
C TYR A 113 7.72 17.83 2.24
N VAL A 114 6.90 18.24 3.21
CA VAL A 114 6.28 17.37 4.20
C VAL A 114 4.83 17.09 3.77
N GLU A 115 4.47 15.81 3.60
CA GLU A 115 3.09 15.39 3.39
C GLU A 115 2.43 15.13 4.74
N VAL A 116 1.27 15.75 4.94
CA VAL A 116 0.42 15.56 6.12
C VAL A 116 -0.66 14.54 5.78
N LYS A 117 -0.59 13.36 6.41
CA LYS A 117 -1.61 12.32 6.33
C LYS A 117 -2.35 12.20 7.66
N PRO A 118 -3.55 11.57 7.72
CA PRO A 118 -4.30 11.44 8.96
C PRO A 118 -3.52 10.83 10.12
N TYR A 119 -2.69 9.80 9.84
CA TYR A 119 -1.93 9.04 10.85
C TYR A 119 -0.42 9.21 10.74
N GLN A 120 0.08 9.90 9.71
CA GLN A 120 1.51 10.00 9.42
C GLN A 120 1.94 11.41 9.02
N ARG A 121 3.28 11.63 9.10
CA ARG A 121 4.01 12.74 8.50
C ARG A 121 5.13 12.17 7.64
N VAL A 122 5.24 12.61 6.41
CA VAL A 122 6.17 12.04 5.42
C VAL A 122 7.04 13.13 4.84
N LEU A 123 8.35 13.01 4.99
CA LEU A 123 9.30 13.86 4.27
C LEU A 123 9.52 13.27 2.88
N HIS A 124 9.22 14.06 1.84
CA HIS A 124 9.48 13.71 0.44
C HIS A 124 10.66 14.50 -0.09
N VAL A 125 11.71 13.80 -0.54
CA VAL A 125 12.90 14.44 -1.13
C VAL A 125 13.07 14.13 -2.63
N ALA A 126 12.21 13.32 -3.22
CA ALA A 126 12.27 12.95 -4.65
C ALA A 126 12.37 14.15 -5.62
N PRO A 127 11.69 15.30 -5.39
CA PRO A 127 11.79 16.46 -6.28
C PRO A 127 13.15 17.17 -6.25
N VAL A 128 14.00 16.89 -5.25
CA VAL A 128 15.31 17.52 -5.10
C VAL A 128 16.28 16.90 -6.10
N GLY A 129 16.86 17.72 -6.97
CA GLY A 129 17.77 17.25 -8.04
C GLY A 129 19.13 16.74 -7.52
N ASP A 130 19.64 17.35 -6.42
CA ASP A 130 20.93 17.00 -5.83
C ASP A 130 20.80 15.74 -4.95
N ALA A 131 21.50 14.68 -5.32
CA ALA A 131 21.49 13.41 -4.59
C ALA A 131 22.07 13.53 -3.18
N ALA A 132 23.16 14.31 -3.01
CA ALA A 132 23.79 14.49 -1.70
C ALA A 132 22.86 15.24 -0.74
N GLU A 133 22.12 16.21 -1.25
CA GLU A 133 21.14 16.97 -0.46
C GLU A 133 19.94 16.08 -0.07
N ARG A 134 19.46 15.20 -0.97
CA ARG A 134 18.45 14.19 -0.61
C ARG A 134 18.92 13.28 0.53
N GLU A 135 20.10 12.71 0.37
CA GLU A 135 20.69 11.81 1.38
C GLU A 135 20.88 12.53 2.73
N ARG A 136 21.32 13.80 2.72
CA ARG A 136 21.46 14.61 3.93
C ARG A 136 20.14 14.74 4.67
N MET A 137 19.07 15.17 3.97
CA MET A 137 17.74 15.35 4.55
C MET A 137 17.17 14.04 5.11
N LEU A 138 17.28 12.93 4.35
CA LEU A 138 16.83 11.61 4.82
C LEU A 138 17.60 11.16 6.07
N ALA A 139 18.93 11.31 6.06
CA ALA A 139 19.77 10.94 7.20
C ALA A 139 19.47 11.81 8.44
N GLU A 140 19.15 13.09 8.25
CA GLU A 140 18.78 13.99 9.34
C GLU A 140 17.40 13.62 9.92
N ALA A 141 16.40 13.34 9.07
CA ALA A 141 15.10 12.88 9.50
C ALA A 141 15.19 11.56 10.29
N LEU A 142 16.00 10.60 9.84
CA LEU A 142 16.21 9.33 10.53
C LEU A 142 16.92 9.44 11.90
N ARG A 143 17.49 10.62 12.24
CA ARG A 143 18.05 10.89 13.58
C ARG A 143 17.01 11.36 14.59
N ILE A 144 15.81 11.72 14.14
CA ILE A 144 14.71 12.10 15.04
C ILE A 144 14.39 10.91 15.96
N GLN A 145 14.57 11.10 17.26
CA GLN A 145 14.32 10.04 18.24
C GLN A 145 12.83 9.99 18.59
N THR A 146 12.23 8.83 18.39
CA THR A 146 10.83 8.58 18.70
C THR A 146 10.63 7.11 19.08
N PRO A 147 9.74 6.80 20.05
CA PRO A 147 9.34 5.43 20.35
C PRO A 147 8.31 4.87 19.35
N ARG A 148 7.83 5.72 18.43
CA ARG A 148 6.80 5.34 17.44
C ARG A 148 7.41 4.90 16.13
N PRO A 149 6.67 4.19 15.25
CA PRO A 149 7.20 3.66 14.01
C PRO A 149 7.75 4.73 13.08
N VAL A 150 8.93 4.44 12.52
CA VAL A 150 9.57 5.22 11.45
C VAL A 150 9.88 4.27 10.31
N THR A 151 9.39 4.58 9.12
CA THR A 151 9.56 3.75 7.92
C THR A 151 10.36 4.52 6.87
N PRO A 152 11.62 4.13 6.60
CA PRO A 152 12.34 4.63 5.46
C PRO A 152 11.80 4.00 4.16
N GLY A 153 11.68 4.81 3.11
CA GLY A 153 11.25 4.37 1.78
C GLY A 153 12.12 5.00 0.69
N ASN A 154 11.75 4.78 -0.57
CA ASN A 154 12.47 5.36 -1.69
C ASN A 154 12.26 6.88 -1.76
N ASN A 155 13.29 7.65 -1.41
CA ASN A 155 13.26 9.12 -1.31
C ASN A 155 12.23 9.68 -0.30
N VAL A 156 11.86 8.90 0.72
CA VAL A 156 10.94 9.32 1.78
C VAL A 156 11.36 8.78 3.13
N VAL A 157 10.93 9.48 4.20
CA VAL A 157 10.89 8.95 5.57
C VAL A 157 9.51 9.25 6.13
N GLU A 158 8.80 8.20 6.57
CA GLU A 158 7.47 8.29 7.14
C GLU A 158 7.49 8.06 8.65
N PHE A 159 6.84 8.93 9.40
CA PHE A 159 6.62 8.84 10.84
C PHE A 159 5.14 8.57 11.11
N SER A 160 4.83 7.53 11.86
CA SER A 160 3.45 7.11 12.13
C SER A 160 3.07 7.31 13.59
N ALA A 161 1.84 7.79 13.84
CA ALA A 161 1.25 7.85 15.17
C ALA A 161 0.81 6.46 15.66
N VAL A 162 0.60 5.51 14.74
CA VAL A 162 0.08 4.17 15.05
C VAL A 162 1.03 3.08 14.55
N ASP A 163 1.12 1.99 15.30
CA ASP A 163 1.92 0.83 14.92
C ASP A 163 1.08 -0.13 14.06
N VAL A 164 0.90 0.26 12.80
CA VAL A 164 0.17 -0.53 11.79
C VAL A 164 1.01 -0.60 10.52
N SER A 165 1.07 -1.77 9.92
CA SER A 165 1.71 -2.02 8.63
C SER A 165 0.79 -2.84 7.73
N LYS A 166 1.09 -2.89 6.42
CA LYS A 166 0.37 -3.78 5.49
C LYS A 166 0.34 -5.22 6.01
N GLY A 167 1.44 -5.69 6.60
CA GLY A 167 1.52 -7.03 7.19
C GLY A 167 0.63 -7.22 8.41
N SER A 168 0.58 -6.27 9.35
CA SER A 168 -0.27 -6.39 10.54
C SER A 168 -1.75 -6.36 10.17
N TRP A 169 -2.14 -5.47 9.24
CA TRP A 169 -3.50 -5.40 8.72
C TRP A 169 -3.90 -6.72 8.01
N LEU A 170 -3.07 -7.18 7.07
CA LEU A 170 -3.34 -8.41 6.32
C LEU A 170 -3.42 -9.63 7.25
N ARG A 171 -2.52 -9.76 8.23
CA ARG A 171 -2.53 -10.86 9.21
C ARG A 171 -3.86 -10.94 9.95
N ALA A 172 -4.40 -9.81 10.38
CA ALA A 172 -5.68 -9.78 11.08
C ALA A 172 -6.85 -10.08 10.14
N HIS A 173 -6.81 -9.53 8.93
CA HIS A 173 -7.93 -9.57 8.00
C HIS A 173 -8.10 -10.93 7.32
N LYS A 174 -7.00 -11.57 6.90
CA LYS A 174 -7.02 -12.84 6.14
C LYS A 174 -7.55 -14.05 6.90
N GLN A 175 -7.64 -13.99 8.24
CA GLN A 175 -8.11 -15.11 9.06
C GLN A 175 -9.53 -15.58 8.74
N ARG A 176 -10.30 -14.79 8.02
CA ARG A 176 -11.69 -15.08 7.61
C ARG A 176 -11.78 -15.86 6.30
N PHE A 177 -10.65 -16.09 5.62
CA PHE A 177 -10.61 -16.68 4.29
C PHE A 177 -9.80 -17.98 4.27
N ALA A 178 -10.20 -18.91 3.39
CA ALA A 178 -9.50 -20.17 3.21
C ALA A 178 -8.18 -20.01 2.43
N ALA A 179 -8.09 -18.98 1.58
CA ALA A 179 -6.88 -18.62 0.85
C ALA A 179 -6.82 -17.10 0.67
N THR A 180 -5.60 -16.59 0.54
CA THR A 180 -5.32 -15.18 0.26
C THR A 180 -4.38 -15.06 -0.93
N LEU A 181 -4.69 -14.16 -1.85
CA LEU A 181 -3.73 -13.59 -2.80
C LEU A 181 -3.29 -12.24 -2.23
N PHE A 182 -1.99 -12.02 -2.10
CA PHE A 182 -1.43 -10.69 -1.90
C PHE A 182 -0.46 -10.36 -3.03
N ALA A 183 -0.55 -9.14 -3.58
CA ALA A 183 0.40 -8.64 -4.56
C ALA A 183 0.84 -7.22 -4.22
N GLY A 184 2.14 -6.93 -4.38
CA GLY A 184 2.75 -5.63 -4.14
C GLY A 184 4.16 -5.56 -4.73
N ASP A 185 4.73 -4.35 -4.88
CA ASP A 185 6.03 -4.10 -5.52
C ASP A 185 7.08 -3.54 -4.57
N ASP A 186 6.68 -2.78 -3.53
CA ASP A 186 7.58 -2.03 -2.67
C ASP A 186 8.01 -2.82 -1.40
N VAL A 187 9.03 -2.31 -0.71
CA VAL A 187 9.55 -2.87 0.55
C VAL A 187 8.49 -2.90 1.66
N THR A 188 7.53 -2.00 1.65
CA THR A 188 6.41 -2.02 2.62
C THR A 188 5.50 -3.24 2.43
N ASP A 189 5.45 -3.80 1.21
CA ASP A 189 4.71 -5.01 0.87
C ASP A 189 5.38 -6.28 1.39
N ASP A 190 6.68 -6.25 1.63
CA ASP A 190 7.41 -7.39 2.20
C ASP A 190 6.83 -7.78 3.58
N THR A 191 6.30 -6.81 4.34
CA THR A 191 5.62 -7.09 5.61
C THR A 191 4.34 -7.91 5.42
N ALA A 192 3.62 -7.69 4.32
CA ALA A 192 2.41 -8.43 3.97
C ALA A 192 2.75 -9.80 3.36
N LEU A 193 3.76 -9.88 2.50
CA LEU A 193 4.26 -11.15 1.96
C LEU A 193 4.74 -12.08 3.07
N ALA A 194 5.41 -11.54 4.09
CA ALA A 194 5.94 -12.30 5.23
C ALA A 194 4.88 -12.94 6.14
N VAL A 195 3.62 -12.51 6.07
CA VAL A 195 2.53 -13.08 6.88
C VAL A 195 1.68 -14.12 6.14
N LEU A 196 2.03 -14.40 4.87
CA LEU A 196 1.36 -15.42 4.08
C LEU A 196 1.75 -16.83 4.56
N GLY A 197 0.78 -17.72 4.57
CA GLY A 197 0.94 -19.11 4.94
C GLY A 197 0.89 -20.04 3.73
N PRO A 198 0.96 -21.37 3.94
CA PRO A 198 0.97 -22.35 2.86
C PRO A 198 -0.30 -22.36 1.99
N ALA A 199 -1.41 -21.83 2.50
CA ALA A 199 -2.68 -21.70 1.80
C ALA A 199 -2.83 -20.37 1.06
N ASP A 200 -1.79 -19.53 1.05
CA ASP A 200 -1.82 -18.21 0.44
C ASP A 200 -0.89 -18.15 -0.76
N VAL A 201 -1.09 -17.17 -1.62
CA VAL A 201 -0.23 -16.87 -2.77
C VAL A 201 0.25 -15.44 -2.65
N GLY A 202 1.56 -15.25 -2.61
CA GLY A 202 2.21 -13.94 -2.70
C GLY A 202 2.74 -13.71 -4.10
N ILE A 203 2.64 -12.48 -4.58
CA ILE A 203 3.25 -12.02 -5.83
C ILE A 203 4.02 -10.73 -5.54
N LYS A 204 5.33 -10.77 -5.71
CA LYS A 204 6.18 -9.58 -5.71
C LYS A 204 6.31 -9.07 -7.14
N VAL A 205 5.64 -7.98 -7.45
CA VAL A 205 5.70 -7.34 -8.77
C VAL A 205 7.13 -6.83 -9.01
N GLY A 206 7.64 -7.02 -10.21
CA GLY A 206 9.05 -6.79 -10.55
C GLY A 206 9.97 -7.98 -10.26
N VAL A 207 9.47 -9.04 -9.60
CA VAL A 207 10.23 -10.28 -9.30
C VAL A 207 9.50 -11.51 -9.83
N ASP A 208 8.27 -11.76 -9.36
CA ASP A 208 7.46 -12.93 -9.75
C ASP A 208 6.69 -12.68 -11.06
N VAL A 209 6.35 -11.43 -11.32
CA VAL A 209 5.77 -10.92 -12.57
C VAL A 209 6.56 -9.66 -12.97
N ALA A 210 6.74 -9.41 -14.26
CA ALA A 210 7.61 -8.36 -14.74
C ALA A 210 7.14 -6.93 -14.43
N GLY A 211 5.82 -6.74 -14.23
CA GLY A 211 5.24 -5.43 -13.92
C GLY A 211 3.71 -5.44 -13.98
N VAL A 212 3.14 -4.27 -14.08
CA VAL A 212 1.69 -4.01 -14.01
C VAL A 212 0.92 -4.77 -15.09
N ASP A 213 1.45 -4.89 -16.33
CA ASP A 213 0.79 -5.60 -17.42
C ASP A 213 0.64 -7.10 -17.14
N GLU A 214 1.69 -7.75 -16.61
CA GLU A 214 1.63 -9.17 -16.26
C GLU A 214 0.76 -9.40 -15.02
N MET A 215 0.78 -8.48 -14.05
CA MET A 215 -0.12 -8.54 -12.91
C MET A 215 -1.58 -8.39 -13.34
N ALA A 216 -1.88 -7.51 -14.28
CA ALA A 216 -3.22 -7.37 -14.87
C ALA A 216 -3.67 -8.63 -15.61
N ALA A 217 -2.76 -9.28 -16.36
CA ALA A 217 -3.05 -10.56 -17.03
C ALA A 217 -3.31 -11.68 -16.02
N PHE A 218 -2.56 -11.72 -14.90
CA PHE A 218 -2.79 -12.67 -13.82
C PHE A 218 -4.18 -12.49 -13.18
N LEU A 219 -4.55 -11.26 -12.84
CA LEU A 219 -5.87 -10.95 -12.28
C LEU A 219 -7.01 -11.30 -13.22
N LYS A 220 -6.84 -11.00 -14.52
CA LYS A 220 -7.81 -11.38 -15.54
C LYS A 220 -7.99 -12.90 -15.60
N ALA A 221 -6.90 -13.67 -15.64
CA ALA A 221 -6.96 -15.13 -15.68
C ALA A 221 -7.59 -15.71 -14.40
N LEU A 222 -7.34 -15.11 -13.23
CA LEU A 222 -8.00 -15.51 -11.99
C LEU A 222 -9.50 -15.20 -12.02
N ALA A 223 -9.90 -14.03 -12.53
CA ALA A 223 -11.31 -13.66 -12.69
C ALA A 223 -12.02 -14.60 -13.68
N ASP A 224 -11.38 -14.91 -14.81
CA ASP A 224 -11.94 -15.85 -15.80
C ASP A 224 -12.15 -17.28 -15.27
N ALA A 225 -11.32 -17.69 -14.30
CA ALA A 225 -11.41 -19.02 -13.69
C ALA A 225 -12.35 -19.10 -12.48
N ARG A 226 -12.63 -17.97 -11.81
CA ARG A 226 -13.41 -17.93 -10.57
C ARG A 226 -14.84 -17.41 -10.74
N CYS A 227 -15.07 -16.51 -11.71
CA CYS A 227 -16.38 -15.93 -12.04
C CYS A 227 -17.07 -16.67 -13.17
#